data_0b9d6d963f9f9982b8387907bce2464e
#
_entry.id   0b9d6d963f9f9982b8387907bce2464e
#
_cell.length_a   1.000
_cell.length_b   1.000
_cell.length_c   1.000
_cell.angle_alpha   90.00
_cell.angle_beta   90.00
_cell.angle_gamma   90.00
#
_symmetry.space_group_name_H-M   'P 1'
#
loop_
_entity.id
_entity.type
_entity.pdbx_description
1 polymer ?
#
loop_
_entity_poly.entity_id
_entity_poly.type
_entity_poly.pdbx_seq_one_letter_code
_entity_poly.pdbx_strand_id
1 'polypeptide(L)'
;MAVTDSTLLGPKRPRPHKIWKKKYIKVMVVGDSGLGKTTLIRSLMSTPGERLQFHDGSFTPTSQFLKDPDSLCSTISWRDDDDRVIWVYKIQDTPGYGDDLNVDRSISQLTAYIEEQNIKWLGLEQSRDRKDDLTEVEDPRVDICLFAIPPHRMRALDLKVMYELGRHVPLVPVVTKADTMSVREASTYRNDVATKLSNPMLPGIRDKINVFKFERDTLERAGITDHATPTPPFLVVASNDINEDLNAGDPPVYWPERRYPWGIAEAFNRDHSDLLGLRALLLKEALEEINKTKRQRYEEWRRRALGGVKAGRRLRSILMWTIIPVLVALQIGRHNIDMDQVQRKVKSTVHSMRQRIAGLPTTAPAPQALPTQTTVVVEQKKGWGLF
;
A
#
# COMPACT_ATOMS: atom_id res chain seq x y z
N MET A 1 21.14 -30.60 66.00
CA MET A 1 21.79 -29.46 65.31
C MET A 1 21.82 -29.78 63.80
N ALA A 2 20.88 -29.29 63.05
CA ALA A 2 20.89 -29.40 61.61
C ALA A 2 21.17 -28.00 61.03
N VAL A 3 22.33 -27.85 60.42
CA VAL A 3 22.73 -26.61 59.73
C VAL A 3 22.07 -26.61 58.37
N THR A 4 21.11 -25.73 58.18
CA THR A 4 20.50 -25.47 56.88
C THR A 4 21.43 -24.62 56.06
N ASP A 5 21.93 -25.21 55.00
CA ASP A 5 22.78 -24.59 53.98
C ASP A 5 21.90 -23.68 53.07
N SER A 6 21.95 -22.37 53.30
CA SER A 6 21.17 -21.37 52.56
C SER A 6 22.09 -20.40 51.80
N THR A 7 22.94 -20.94 50.93
CA THR A 7 23.79 -20.09 50.11
C THR A 7 24.12 -20.72 48.78
N LEU A 8 23.32 -20.52 47.75
CA LEU A 8 23.75 -20.58 46.33
C LEU A 8 22.65 -20.09 45.40
N LEU A 9 22.09 -18.92 45.69
CA LEU A 9 21.38 -18.16 44.65
C LEU A 9 22.31 -17.03 44.17
N GLY A 10 23.16 -17.35 43.21
CA GLY A 10 23.93 -16.33 42.50
C GLY A 10 23.03 -15.24 41.97
N PRO A 11 23.54 -14.01 41.76
CA PRO A 11 22.76 -12.89 41.30
C PRO A 11 22.04 -13.27 39.99
N LYS A 12 20.70 -13.23 40.02
CA LYS A 12 19.87 -13.43 38.80
C LYS A 12 20.36 -12.43 37.75
N ARG A 13 20.99 -12.96 36.67
CA ARG A 13 21.37 -12.12 35.52
C ARG A 13 20.17 -11.32 35.13
N PRO A 14 20.28 -9.98 34.98
CA PRO A 14 19.18 -9.15 34.50
C PRO A 14 18.72 -9.73 33.16
N ARG A 15 17.41 -10.03 33.07
CA ARG A 15 16.84 -10.49 31.81
C ARG A 15 17.09 -9.40 30.77
N PRO A 16 17.64 -9.73 29.58
CA PRO A 16 17.88 -8.71 28.56
C PRO A 16 16.59 -7.96 28.34
N HIS A 17 16.64 -6.62 28.44
CA HIS A 17 15.49 -5.78 28.13
C HIS A 17 15.04 -6.13 26.72
N LYS A 18 13.86 -6.72 26.57
CA LYS A 18 13.30 -7.01 25.26
C LYS A 18 13.16 -5.68 24.54
N ILE A 19 13.91 -5.49 23.47
CA ILE A 19 13.88 -4.28 22.63
C ILE A 19 12.52 -4.26 21.92
N TRP A 20 11.88 -3.10 21.90
CA TRP A 20 10.64 -2.88 21.15
C TRP A 20 10.90 -3.00 19.66
N LYS A 21 10.13 -3.84 18.96
CA LYS A 21 10.21 -3.97 17.51
C LYS A 21 9.19 -3.08 16.85
N LYS A 22 9.59 -2.34 15.82
CA LYS A 22 8.66 -1.56 14.99
C LYS A 22 8.23 -2.39 13.79
N LYS A 23 6.92 -2.44 13.53
CA LYS A 23 6.34 -3.03 12.32
C LYS A 23 5.56 -1.97 11.58
N TYR A 24 5.76 -1.91 10.27
CA TYR A 24 5.17 -0.90 9.40
C TYR A 24 4.14 -1.52 8.46
N ILE A 25 3.01 -0.84 8.31
CA ILE A 25 1.95 -1.21 7.37
C ILE A 25 1.55 0.03 6.61
N LYS A 26 1.58 -0.04 5.28
CA LYS A 26 1.21 1.05 4.40
C LYS A 26 -0.07 0.70 3.63
N VAL A 27 -1.15 1.42 3.93
CA VAL A 27 -2.45 1.32 3.27
C VAL A 27 -2.57 2.45 2.26
N MET A 28 -2.93 2.16 1.03
CA MET A 28 -3.20 3.16 -0.01
C MET A 28 -4.70 3.22 -0.26
N VAL A 29 -5.28 4.41 -0.37
CA VAL A 29 -6.71 4.59 -0.66
C VAL A 29 -6.86 5.24 -2.02
N VAL A 30 -7.49 4.53 -2.96
CA VAL A 30 -7.68 4.96 -4.36
C VAL A 30 -9.16 4.98 -4.69
N GLY A 31 -9.58 5.90 -5.53
CA GLY A 31 -10.95 6.02 -5.99
C GLY A 31 -11.17 7.32 -6.73
N ASP A 32 -12.34 7.49 -7.31
CA ASP A 32 -12.72 8.70 -8.03
C ASP A 32 -12.79 9.93 -7.10
N SER A 33 -12.84 11.11 -7.68
CA SER A 33 -13.04 12.35 -6.94
C SER A 33 -14.40 12.37 -6.24
N GLY A 34 -14.45 13.01 -5.07
CA GLY A 34 -15.70 13.18 -4.33
C GLY A 34 -16.27 11.93 -3.67
N LEU A 35 -15.59 10.76 -3.71
CA LEU A 35 -16.03 9.53 -3.03
C LEU A 35 -15.85 9.55 -1.52
N GLY A 36 -15.20 10.58 -0.97
CA GLY A 36 -14.97 10.68 0.47
C GLY A 36 -13.78 9.86 0.97
N LYS A 37 -12.74 9.68 0.15
CA LYS A 37 -11.51 8.94 0.52
C LYS A 37 -10.90 9.45 1.82
N THR A 38 -10.68 10.75 1.92
CA THR A 38 -10.13 11.39 3.13
C THR A 38 -11.03 11.19 4.34
N THR A 39 -12.36 11.27 4.17
CA THR A 39 -13.34 11.00 5.23
C THR A 39 -13.30 9.53 5.65
N LEU A 40 -13.19 8.61 4.69
CA LEU A 40 -13.02 7.19 4.96
C LEU A 40 -11.77 6.92 5.80
N ILE A 41 -10.63 7.53 5.43
CA ILE A 41 -9.37 7.40 6.19
C ILE A 41 -9.57 7.87 7.63
N ARG A 42 -10.19 9.04 7.83
CA ARG A 42 -10.48 9.59 9.17
C ARG A 42 -11.34 8.65 10.00
N SER A 43 -12.45 8.18 9.45
CA SER A 43 -13.38 7.29 10.15
C SER A 43 -12.74 5.92 10.42
N LEU A 44 -11.96 5.38 9.48
CA LEU A 44 -11.27 4.09 9.62
C LEU A 44 -10.22 4.12 10.74
N MET A 45 -9.55 5.25 10.92
CA MET A 45 -8.45 5.38 11.88
C MET A 45 -8.90 5.84 13.27
N SER A 46 -10.05 6.49 13.38
CA SER A 46 -10.63 6.91 14.66
C SER A 46 -11.29 5.74 15.40
N THR A 47 -11.40 5.85 16.70
CA THR A 47 -12.10 4.90 17.59
C THR A 47 -13.21 5.60 18.34
N PRO A 48 -14.18 4.87 18.90
CA PRO A 48 -15.18 5.48 19.78
C PRO A 48 -14.58 6.24 20.97
N GLY A 49 -13.39 5.82 21.46
CA GLY A 49 -12.70 6.47 22.57
C GLY A 49 -11.75 7.59 22.17
N GLU A 50 -11.46 7.76 20.88
CA GLU A 50 -10.47 8.75 20.45
C GLU A 50 -10.70 9.21 19.01
N ARG A 51 -10.91 10.51 18.88
CA ARG A 51 -10.95 11.18 17.58
C ARG A 51 -9.54 11.56 17.17
N LEU A 52 -9.07 10.96 16.07
CA LEU A 52 -7.80 11.39 15.49
C LEU A 52 -7.98 12.69 14.72
N GLN A 53 -7.15 13.67 15.06
CA GLN A 53 -7.09 14.92 14.32
C GLN A 53 -6.20 14.73 13.09
N PHE A 54 -6.77 14.89 11.92
CA PHE A 54 -6.05 14.93 10.66
C PHE A 54 -5.94 16.39 10.21
N HIS A 55 -4.89 16.72 9.46
CA HIS A 55 -4.83 18.02 8.80
C HIS A 55 -6.03 18.18 7.87
N ASP A 56 -6.69 19.32 7.97
CA ASP A 56 -7.88 19.67 7.17
C ASP A 56 -7.51 19.96 5.70
N GLY A 57 -7.03 18.94 5.00
CA GLY A 57 -6.98 18.95 3.56
C GLY A 57 -8.31 18.45 3.01
N SER A 58 -9.21 19.34 2.65
CA SER A 58 -10.50 18.96 2.03
C SER A 58 -10.32 18.37 0.63
N PHE A 59 -9.13 18.46 0.05
CA PHE A 59 -8.82 18.01 -1.30
C PHE A 59 -7.34 17.63 -1.43
N THR A 60 -7.08 16.47 -2.02
CA THR A 60 -5.71 16.00 -2.30
C THR A 60 -5.32 16.39 -3.72
N PRO A 61 -4.55 17.45 -3.92
CA PRO A 61 -4.22 17.91 -5.28
C PRO A 61 -3.25 16.96 -5.96
N THR A 62 -3.53 16.61 -7.21
CA THR A 62 -2.65 15.76 -8.04
C THR A 62 -1.23 16.32 -8.13
N SER A 63 -1.08 17.63 -8.17
CA SER A 63 0.23 18.29 -8.19
C SER A 63 1.06 18.05 -6.94
N GLN A 64 0.43 17.96 -5.77
CA GLN A 64 1.11 17.67 -4.51
C GLN A 64 1.49 16.19 -4.43
N PHE A 65 0.60 15.28 -4.83
CA PHE A 65 0.91 13.84 -4.89
C PHE A 65 2.10 13.53 -5.80
N LEU A 66 2.22 14.24 -6.93
CA LEU A 66 3.34 14.07 -7.86
C LEU A 66 4.66 14.63 -7.34
N LYS A 67 4.62 15.70 -6.53
CA LYS A 67 5.82 16.33 -5.97
C LYS A 67 6.31 15.60 -4.71
N ASP A 68 5.42 15.35 -3.80
CA ASP A 68 5.70 14.76 -2.49
C ASP A 68 4.51 13.92 -2.02
N PRO A 69 4.40 12.66 -2.48
CA PRO A 69 3.32 11.78 -2.06
C PRO A 69 3.35 11.49 -0.55
N ASP A 70 4.51 11.52 0.09
CA ASP A 70 4.63 11.22 1.51
C ASP A 70 4.02 12.31 2.40
N SER A 71 3.88 13.57 1.91
CA SER A 71 3.15 14.64 2.60
C SER A 71 1.65 14.38 2.73
N LEU A 72 1.08 13.49 1.92
CA LEU A 72 -0.32 13.08 1.92
C LEU A 72 -0.53 11.77 2.70
N CYS A 73 0.46 11.38 3.48
CA CYS A 73 0.44 10.15 4.27
C CYS A 73 0.10 10.48 5.73
N SER A 74 -0.99 9.92 6.23
CA SER A 74 -1.36 9.99 7.65
C SER A 74 -0.70 8.82 8.39
N THR A 75 -0.07 9.10 9.54
CA THR A 75 0.64 8.07 10.31
C THR A 75 0.03 7.92 11.70
N ILE A 76 -0.25 6.70 12.08
CA ILE A 76 -0.73 6.32 13.41
C ILE A 76 0.15 5.22 13.95
N SER A 77 0.45 5.25 15.24
CA SER A 77 1.20 4.20 15.90
C SER A 77 0.56 3.82 17.21
N TRP A 78 0.57 2.55 17.53
CA TRP A 78 0.19 2.06 18.85
C TRP A 78 1.15 0.99 19.35
N ARG A 79 1.17 0.81 20.65
CA ARG A 79 1.99 -0.17 21.34
C ARG A 79 1.19 -1.42 21.64
N ASP A 80 1.77 -2.54 21.30
CA ASP A 80 1.35 -3.85 21.75
C ASP A 80 2.30 -4.29 22.86
N ASP A 81 1.84 -4.23 24.10
CA ASP A 81 2.65 -4.55 25.28
C ASP A 81 2.90 -6.06 25.42
N ASP A 82 1.99 -6.89 24.93
CA ASP A 82 2.06 -8.34 25.03
C ASP A 82 3.20 -8.88 24.15
N ASP A 83 3.25 -8.43 22.89
CA ASP A 83 4.28 -8.83 21.93
C ASP A 83 5.48 -7.87 21.90
N ARG A 84 5.41 -6.74 22.60
CA ARG A 84 6.39 -5.63 22.55
C ARG A 84 6.66 -5.14 21.13
N VAL A 85 5.60 -4.93 20.41
CA VAL A 85 5.61 -4.40 19.06
C VAL A 85 5.00 -3.00 19.04
N ILE A 86 5.65 -2.09 18.32
CA ILE A 86 5.07 -0.80 17.95
C ILE A 86 4.60 -0.93 16.52
N TRP A 87 3.30 -0.96 16.33
CA TRP A 87 2.68 -0.95 15.01
C TRP A 87 2.60 0.48 14.50
N VAL A 88 3.13 0.72 13.31
CA VAL A 88 3.10 2.01 12.63
C VAL A 88 2.30 1.85 11.34
N TYR A 89 1.13 2.47 11.29
CA TYR A 89 0.26 2.45 10.10
C TYR A 89 0.41 3.77 9.37
N LYS A 90 0.73 3.66 8.10
CA LYS A 90 0.79 4.77 7.16
C LYS A 90 -0.33 4.65 6.15
N ILE A 91 -1.21 5.63 6.11
CA ILE A 91 -2.31 5.65 5.18
C ILE A 91 -2.07 6.73 4.15
N GLN A 92 -1.87 6.29 2.92
CA GLN A 92 -1.64 7.14 1.77
C GLN A 92 -2.97 7.56 1.14
N ASP A 93 -3.32 8.82 1.27
CA ASP A 93 -4.39 9.40 0.47
C ASP A 93 -3.92 9.67 -0.96
N THR A 94 -4.80 9.48 -1.95
CA THR A 94 -4.48 9.70 -3.36
C THR A 94 -5.49 10.64 -4.01
N PRO A 95 -5.06 11.42 -5.03
CA PRO A 95 -5.98 12.21 -5.82
C PRO A 95 -7.01 11.33 -6.53
N GLY A 96 -8.17 11.87 -6.81
CA GLY A 96 -9.18 11.19 -7.60
C GLY A 96 -8.72 10.98 -9.04
N TYR A 97 -8.83 9.75 -9.56
CA TYR A 97 -8.46 9.48 -10.95
C TYR A 97 -9.42 10.11 -11.98
N GLY A 98 -10.58 10.59 -11.54
CA GLY A 98 -11.52 11.33 -12.37
C GLY A 98 -11.27 12.84 -12.48
N ASP A 99 -10.28 13.36 -11.75
CA ASP A 99 -9.91 14.78 -11.80
C ASP A 99 -9.12 15.11 -13.09
N ASP A 100 -8.48 14.12 -13.69
CA ASP A 100 -7.73 14.28 -14.93
C ASP A 100 -8.60 13.83 -16.13
N LEU A 101 -8.54 14.58 -17.21
CA LEU A 101 -9.19 14.21 -18.49
C LEU A 101 -8.65 12.90 -19.08
N ASN A 102 -7.42 12.55 -18.72
CA ASN A 102 -6.75 11.33 -19.16
C ASN A 102 -6.55 10.34 -18.01
N VAL A 103 -7.48 9.42 -17.86
CA VAL A 103 -7.43 8.40 -16.83
C VAL A 103 -6.22 7.45 -16.95
N ASP A 104 -5.76 7.17 -18.17
CA ASP A 104 -4.57 6.34 -18.37
C ASP A 104 -3.32 6.98 -17.77
N ARG A 105 -3.26 8.31 -17.75
CA ARG A 105 -2.22 9.06 -17.06
C ARG A 105 -2.32 8.88 -15.55
N SER A 106 -3.51 9.00 -14.97
CA SER A 106 -3.72 8.80 -13.54
C SER A 106 -3.38 7.36 -13.10
N ILE A 107 -3.77 6.35 -13.90
CA ILE A 107 -3.39 4.95 -13.66
C ILE A 107 -1.86 4.82 -13.68
N SER A 108 -1.19 5.39 -14.70
CA SER A 108 0.26 5.32 -14.82
C SER A 108 0.98 5.99 -13.64
N GLN A 109 0.45 7.10 -13.12
CA GLN A 109 1.00 7.79 -11.95
C GLN A 109 0.87 6.94 -10.68
N LEU A 110 -0.29 6.33 -10.45
CA LEU A 110 -0.52 5.46 -9.29
C LEU A 110 0.35 4.20 -9.34
N THR A 111 0.45 3.56 -10.51
CA THR A 111 1.30 2.38 -10.68
C THR A 111 2.78 2.71 -10.58
N ALA A 112 3.22 3.84 -11.14
CA ALA A 112 4.59 4.34 -11.02
C ALA A 112 4.97 4.60 -9.55
N TYR A 113 4.05 5.16 -8.76
CA TYR A 113 4.26 5.34 -7.33
C TYR A 113 4.51 4.00 -6.61
N ILE A 114 3.67 2.98 -6.87
CA ILE A 114 3.84 1.65 -6.26
C ILE A 114 5.16 1.02 -6.68
N GLU A 115 5.53 1.14 -7.95
CA GLU A 115 6.80 0.62 -8.46
C GLU A 115 8.01 1.34 -7.85
N GLU A 116 7.94 2.65 -7.67
CA GLU A 116 8.97 3.43 -6.99
C GLU A 116 9.22 2.95 -5.55
N GLN A 117 8.15 2.65 -4.80
CA GLN A 117 8.29 2.09 -3.45
C GLN A 117 8.98 0.71 -3.47
N ASN A 118 8.66 -0.13 -4.48
CA ASN A 118 9.33 -1.41 -4.67
C ASN A 118 10.82 -1.24 -5.03
N ILE A 119 11.15 -0.23 -5.86
CA ILE A 119 12.54 0.10 -6.21
C ILE A 119 13.31 0.60 -4.99
N LYS A 120 12.71 1.45 -4.15
CA LYS A 120 13.31 1.91 -2.89
C LYS A 120 13.66 0.72 -1.99
N TRP A 121 12.74 -0.23 -1.83
CA TRP A 121 12.98 -1.45 -1.06
C TRP A 121 14.08 -2.32 -1.65
N LEU A 122 14.07 -2.54 -2.96
CA LEU A 122 15.13 -3.29 -3.66
C LEU A 122 16.50 -2.64 -3.45
N GLY A 123 16.57 -1.31 -3.45
CA GLY A 123 17.80 -0.56 -3.14
C GLY A 123 18.32 -0.86 -1.72
N LEU A 124 17.42 -0.92 -0.73
CA LEU A 124 17.77 -1.28 0.64
C LEU A 124 18.27 -2.72 0.74
N GLU A 125 17.64 -3.67 0.04
CA GLU A 125 18.09 -5.08 -0.01
C GLU A 125 19.48 -5.24 -0.65
N GLN A 126 19.84 -4.37 -1.59
CA GLN A 126 21.10 -4.43 -2.33
C GLN A 126 22.20 -3.55 -1.70
N SER A 127 21.89 -2.75 -0.69
CA SER A 127 22.87 -1.90 -0.02
C SER A 127 23.95 -2.74 0.67
N ARG A 128 25.20 -2.26 0.61
CA ARG A 128 26.34 -2.87 1.32
C ARG A 128 26.26 -2.62 2.83
N ASP A 129 25.67 -1.51 3.23
CA ASP A 129 25.48 -1.11 4.63
C ASP A 129 24.15 -1.61 5.20
N ARG A 130 23.62 -2.68 4.58
CA ARG A 130 22.38 -3.31 5.01
C ARG A 130 22.49 -3.77 6.46
N LYS A 131 21.56 -3.35 7.29
CA LYS A 131 21.37 -3.95 8.62
C LYS A 131 21.05 -5.43 8.45
N ASP A 132 21.61 -6.27 9.31
CA ASP A 132 21.37 -7.73 9.26
C ASP A 132 19.88 -8.07 9.39
N ASP A 133 19.13 -7.23 10.11
CA ASP A 133 17.68 -7.35 10.28
C ASP A 133 16.94 -6.18 9.57
N LEU A 134 16.38 -6.46 8.39
CA LEU A 134 15.53 -5.52 7.66
C LEU A 134 14.17 -5.28 8.34
N THR A 135 13.83 -6.04 9.38
CA THR A 135 12.55 -5.85 10.12
C THR A 135 12.55 -4.57 10.94
N GLU A 136 13.72 -4.00 11.24
CA GLU A 136 13.85 -2.70 11.92
C GLU A 136 13.81 -1.50 10.97
N VAL A 137 13.88 -1.76 9.67
CA VAL A 137 13.85 -0.71 8.65
C VAL A 137 12.41 -0.45 8.24
N GLU A 138 12.07 0.82 8.09
CA GLU A 138 10.77 1.19 7.55
C GLU A 138 10.57 0.62 6.14
N ASP A 139 9.52 -0.18 5.97
CA ASP A 139 9.15 -0.73 4.67
C ASP A 139 8.32 0.31 3.89
N PRO A 140 8.83 0.87 2.79
CA PRO A 140 8.12 1.88 2.03
C PRO A 140 7.01 1.30 1.13
N ARG A 141 6.99 -0.02 0.93
CA ARG A 141 6.08 -0.69 -0.01
C ARG A 141 4.63 -0.62 0.47
N VAL A 142 3.72 -0.56 -0.47
CA VAL A 142 2.28 -0.61 -0.19
C VAL A 142 1.87 -2.04 0.16
N ASP A 143 1.27 -2.22 1.34
CA ASP A 143 0.80 -3.52 1.83
C ASP A 143 -0.54 -3.88 1.20
N ILE A 144 -1.46 -2.91 1.14
CA ILE A 144 -2.82 -3.11 0.66
C ILE A 144 -3.39 -1.81 0.08
N CYS A 145 -4.23 -1.96 -0.94
CA CYS A 145 -4.93 -0.84 -1.55
C CYS A 145 -6.44 -0.98 -1.33
N LEU A 146 -7.04 0.00 -0.67
CA LEU A 146 -8.49 0.15 -0.58
C LEU A 146 -8.99 0.89 -1.81
N PHE A 147 -9.82 0.24 -2.60
CA PHE A 147 -10.39 0.86 -3.78
C PHE A 147 -11.82 1.33 -3.50
N ALA A 148 -12.00 2.64 -3.42
CA ALA A 148 -13.29 3.27 -3.19
C ALA A 148 -14.16 3.20 -4.45
N ILE A 149 -15.32 2.54 -4.34
CA ILE A 149 -16.33 2.36 -5.38
C ILE A 149 -17.51 3.28 -5.07
N PRO A 150 -18.06 4.01 -6.06
CA PRO A 150 -19.27 4.80 -5.85
C PRO A 150 -20.48 3.89 -5.52
N PRO A 151 -21.48 4.38 -4.74
CA PRO A 151 -22.73 3.67 -4.54
C PRO A 151 -23.54 3.60 -5.84
N HIS A 152 -24.50 2.71 -5.91
CA HIS A 152 -25.48 2.51 -7.00
C HIS A 152 -24.88 2.09 -8.35
N ARG A 153 -23.67 2.51 -8.72
CA ARG A 153 -23.13 2.27 -10.05
C ARG A 153 -21.61 2.08 -10.05
N MET A 154 -21.16 0.93 -10.51
CA MET A 154 -19.77 0.67 -10.85
C MET A 154 -19.55 0.86 -12.35
N ARG A 155 -18.64 1.76 -12.72
CA ARG A 155 -18.37 2.12 -14.11
C ARG A 155 -17.30 1.18 -14.71
N ALA A 156 -17.30 1.09 -16.05
CA ALA A 156 -16.24 0.39 -16.79
C ALA A 156 -14.84 0.94 -16.47
N LEU A 157 -14.77 2.25 -16.20
CA LEU A 157 -13.54 2.92 -15.81
C LEU A 157 -12.99 2.41 -14.47
N ASP A 158 -13.86 2.27 -13.46
CA ASP A 158 -13.50 1.78 -12.14
C ASP A 158 -12.90 0.36 -12.26
N LEU A 159 -13.52 -0.50 -13.08
CA LEU A 159 -13.03 -1.83 -13.37
C LEU A 159 -11.65 -1.83 -14.06
N LYS A 160 -11.42 -0.89 -15.00
CA LYS A 160 -10.12 -0.73 -15.67
C LYS A 160 -9.03 -0.33 -14.68
N VAL A 161 -9.28 0.64 -13.82
CA VAL A 161 -8.33 1.08 -12.79
C VAL A 161 -8.04 -0.05 -11.80
N MET A 162 -9.08 -0.76 -11.35
CA MET A 162 -8.93 -1.91 -10.45
C MET A 162 -8.13 -3.05 -11.08
N TYR A 163 -8.33 -3.32 -12.38
CA TYR A 163 -7.59 -4.36 -13.10
C TYR A 163 -6.09 -4.06 -13.11
N GLU A 164 -5.72 -2.83 -13.45
CA GLU A 164 -4.30 -2.44 -13.51
C GLU A 164 -3.67 -2.42 -12.12
N LEU A 165 -4.31 -1.78 -11.13
CA LEU A 165 -3.79 -1.72 -9.76
C LEU A 165 -3.69 -3.11 -9.10
N GLY A 166 -4.68 -3.97 -9.31
CA GLY A 166 -4.71 -5.32 -8.76
C GLY A 166 -3.56 -6.22 -9.22
N ARG A 167 -2.81 -5.83 -10.27
CA ARG A 167 -1.60 -6.50 -10.73
C ARG A 167 -0.35 -6.11 -9.92
N HIS A 168 -0.38 -4.95 -9.27
CA HIS A 168 0.76 -4.38 -8.55
C HIS A 168 0.64 -4.54 -7.03
N VAL A 169 -0.57 -4.43 -6.48
CA VAL A 169 -0.83 -4.40 -5.03
C VAL A 169 -2.06 -5.24 -4.67
N PRO A 170 -2.12 -5.84 -3.46
CA PRO A 170 -3.34 -6.44 -2.94
C PRO A 170 -4.47 -5.40 -2.90
N LEU A 171 -5.61 -5.70 -3.54
CA LEU A 171 -6.71 -4.77 -3.74
C LEU A 171 -7.95 -5.19 -2.96
N VAL A 172 -8.53 -4.30 -2.17
CA VAL A 172 -9.78 -4.50 -1.44
C VAL A 172 -10.84 -3.53 -1.93
N PRO A 173 -11.97 -4.02 -2.47
CA PRO A 173 -13.06 -3.17 -2.92
C PRO A 173 -13.87 -2.63 -1.73
N VAL A 174 -14.10 -1.32 -1.69
CA VAL A 174 -14.86 -0.63 -0.64
C VAL A 174 -15.89 0.28 -1.31
N VAL A 175 -17.17 -0.04 -1.14
CA VAL A 175 -18.26 0.83 -1.57
C VAL A 175 -18.46 1.91 -0.51
N THR A 176 -18.16 3.14 -0.88
CA THR A 176 -18.31 4.30 0.01
C THR A 176 -19.72 4.89 -0.07
N LYS A 177 -20.09 5.70 0.93
CA LYS A 177 -21.42 6.35 1.00
C LYS A 177 -22.56 5.32 0.92
N ALA A 178 -22.40 4.18 1.60
CA ALA A 178 -23.39 3.10 1.60
C ALA A 178 -24.76 3.53 2.19
N ASP A 179 -24.73 4.58 3.00
CA ASP A 179 -25.90 5.26 3.59
C ASP A 179 -26.88 5.85 2.56
N THR A 180 -26.47 5.98 1.31
CA THR A 180 -27.33 6.44 0.23
C THR A 180 -28.18 5.34 -0.41
N MET A 181 -27.96 4.08 0.00
CA MET A 181 -28.68 2.90 -0.48
C MET A 181 -29.58 2.33 0.62
N SER A 182 -30.76 1.87 0.25
CA SER A 182 -31.57 1.02 1.14
C SER A 182 -30.90 -0.34 1.36
N VAL A 183 -31.24 -1.05 2.42
CA VAL A 183 -30.69 -2.37 2.75
C VAL A 183 -30.83 -3.36 1.57
N ARG A 184 -31.94 -3.32 0.88
CA ARG A 184 -32.19 -4.19 -0.31
C ARG A 184 -31.30 -3.80 -1.49
N GLU A 185 -31.16 -2.50 -1.77
CA GLU A 185 -30.27 -2.01 -2.82
C GLU A 185 -28.80 -2.32 -2.51
N ALA A 186 -28.39 -2.12 -1.27
CA ALA A 186 -27.04 -2.42 -0.79
C ALA A 186 -26.68 -3.91 -1.00
N SER A 187 -27.57 -4.83 -0.62
CA SER A 187 -27.38 -6.27 -0.84
C SER A 187 -27.31 -6.63 -2.33
N THR A 188 -28.22 -6.08 -3.13
CA THR A 188 -28.21 -6.29 -4.60
C THR A 188 -26.95 -5.76 -5.23
N TYR A 189 -26.52 -4.54 -4.84
CA TYR A 189 -25.33 -3.89 -5.38
C TYR A 189 -24.04 -4.63 -4.96
N ARG A 190 -23.96 -5.14 -3.74
CA ARG A 190 -22.85 -5.98 -3.29
C ARG A 190 -22.66 -7.18 -4.22
N ASN A 191 -23.72 -7.88 -4.58
CA ASN A 191 -23.69 -9.01 -5.50
C ASN A 191 -23.33 -8.60 -6.93
N ASP A 192 -23.84 -7.45 -7.41
CA ASP A 192 -23.51 -6.92 -8.74
C ASP A 192 -22.02 -6.58 -8.83
N VAL A 193 -21.45 -5.89 -7.82
CA VAL A 193 -20.03 -5.60 -7.76
C VAL A 193 -19.20 -6.89 -7.74
N ALA A 194 -19.52 -7.86 -6.89
CA ALA A 194 -18.81 -9.13 -6.83
C ALA A 194 -18.84 -9.89 -8.18
N THR A 195 -19.97 -9.85 -8.88
CA THR A 195 -20.12 -10.45 -10.22
C THR A 195 -19.24 -9.74 -11.25
N LYS A 196 -19.25 -8.40 -11.28
CA LYS A 196 -18.43 -7.60 -12.18
C LYS A 196 -16.93 -7.76 -11.92
N LEU A 197 -16.51 -7.92 -10.68
CA LEU A 197 -15.11 -8.21 -10.34
C LEU A 197 -14.68 -9.60 -10.82
N SER A 198 -15.57 -10.58 -10.77
CA SER A 198 -15.32 -11.94 -11.24
C SER A 198 -15.34 -12.05 -12.75
N ASN A 199 -16.17 -11.25 -13.42
CA ASN A 199 -16.35 -11.23 -14.88
C ASN A 199 -16.54 -9.78 -15.37
N PRO A 200 -15.46 -9.03 -15.58
CA PRO A 200 -15.52 -7.59 -15.86
C PRO A 200 -16.11 -7.23 -17.23
N MET A 201 -16.22 -8.16 -18.17
CA MET A 201 -16.79 -7.95 -19.52
C MET A 201 -16.31 -6.67 -20.20
N LEU A 202 -15.01 -6.35 -20.11
CA LEU A 202 -14.43 -5.15 -20.70
C LEU A 202 -13.61 -5.47 -21.93
N PRO A 203 -13.62 -4.60 -22.97
CA PRO A 203 -12.74 -4.74 -24.11
C PRO A 203 -11.26 -4.80 -23.66
N GLY A 204 -10.54 -5.86 -24.06
CA GLY A 204 -9.13 -6.05 -23.70
C GLY A 204 -8.86 -6.67 -22.32
N ILE A 205 -9.86 -6.83 -21.47
CA ILE A 205 -9.74 -7.49 -20.17
C ILE A 205 -10.52 -8.80 -20.23
N ARG A 206 -9.80 -9.93 -20.29
CA ARG A 206 -10.40 -11.28 -20.32
C ARG A 206 -10.36 -11.96 -18.97
N ASP A 207 -9.44 -11.54 -18.10
CA ASP A 207 -9.23 -12.15 -16.80
C ASP A 207 -10.05 -11.44 -15.72
N LYS A 208 -10.41 -12.17 -14.67
CA LYS A 208 -11.02 -11.60 -13.46
C LYS A 208 -10.09 -10.53 -12.84
N ILE A 209 -10.69 -9.54 -12.21
CA ILE A 209 -9.95 -8.54 -11.44
C ILE A 209 -9.34 -9.22 -10.20
N ASN A 210 -8.06 -8.97 -10.02
CA ASN A 210 -7.31 -9.59 -8.95
C ASN A 210 -7.51 -8.84 -7.64
N VAL A 211 -8.55 -9.21 -6.89
CA VAL A 211 -8.82 -8.71 -5.54
C VAL A 211 -8.14 -9.57 -4.49
N PHE A 212 -7.82 -8.97 -3.34
CA PHE A 212 -7.27 -9.67 -2.19
C PHE A 212 -8.32 -10.62 -1.61
N LYS A 213 -7.91 -11.80 -1.20
CA LYS A 213 -8.80 -12.81 -0.62
C LYS A 213 -8.43 -13.01 0.85
N PHE A 214 -9.39 -12.78 1.71
CA PHE A 214 -9.28 -13.09 3.13
C PHE A 214 -9.62 -14.56 3.39
N GLU A 215 -8.98 -15.16 4.38
CA GLU A 215 -9.38 -16.46 4.89
C GLU A 215 -10.73 -16.33 5.63
N ARG A 216 -11.54 -17.38 5.58
CA ARG A 216 -12.88 -17.34 6.17
C ARG A 216 -12.84 -17.10 7.67
N ASP A 217 -11.94 -17.79 8.37
CA ASP A 217 -11.76 -17.66 9.80
C ASP A 217 -11.34 -16.21 10.19
N THR A 218 -10.58 -15.56 9.32
CA THR A 218 -10.18 -14.17 9.52
C THR A 218 -11.34 -13.20 9.36
N LEU A 219 -12.22 -13.43 8.39
CA LEU A 219 -13.46 -12.66 8.23
C LEU A 219 -14.39 -12.84 9.45
N GLU A 220 -14.55 -14.07 9.92
CA GLU A 220 -15.38 -14.37 11.10
C GLU A 220 -14.85 -13.71 12.36
N ARG A 221 -13.52 -13.74 12.59
CA ARG A 221 -12.89 -13.02 13.71
C ARG A 221 -13.08 -11.50 13.63
N ALA A 222 -13.12 -10.95 12.42
CA ALA A 222 -13.42 -9.53 12.22
C ALA A 222 -14.92 -9.19 12.40
N GLY A 223 -15.76 -10.20 12.62
CA GLY A 223 -17.21 -10.04 12.78
C GLY A 223 -17.95 -9.87 11.45
N ILE A 224 -17.37 -10.40 10.36
CA ILE A 224 -17.95 -10.37 9.02
C ILE A 224 -18.42 -11.80 8.71
N THR A 225 -19.67 -12.10 9.01
CA THR A 225 -20.21 -13.46 8.92
C THR A 225 -21.06 -13.72 7.68
N ASP A 226 -21.59 -12.68 7.05
CA ASP A 226 -22.67 -12.77 6.06
C ASP A 226 -22.20 -12.68 4.61
N HIS A 227 -20.96 -13.11 4.30
CA HIS A 227 -20.46 -12.96 2.95
C HIS A 227 -20.21 -14.30 2.24
N ALA A 228 -20.85 -14.46 1.09
CA ALA A 228 -20.66 -15.61 0.20
C ALA A 228 -19.29 -15.63 -0.49
N THR A 229 -18.55 -14.51 -0.49
CA THR A 229 -17.28 -14.35 -1.20
C THR A 229 -16.11 -14.13 -0.23
N PRO A 230 -14.89 -14.65 -0.54
CA PRO A 230 -13.70 -14.47 0.29
C PRO A 230 -13.23 -13.02 0.40
N THR A 231 -13.69 -12.12 -0.46
CA THR A 231 -13.48 -10.69 -0.37
C THR A 231 -14.75 -10.01 -0.83
N PRO A 232 -15.68 -9.79 0.09
CA PRO A 232 -16.87 -9.03 -0.23
C PRO A 232 -16.47 -7.58 -0.55
N PRO A 233 -17.20 -6.90 -1.45
CA PRO A 233 -17.13 -5.45 -1.46
C PRO A 233 -17.73 -4.94 -0.14
N PHE A 234 -16.88 -4.29 0.68
CA PHE A 234 -17.30 -3.74 1.96
C PHE A 234 -18.16 -2.50 1.73
N LEU A 235 -19.33 -2.45 2.35
CA LEU A 235 -20.24 -1.30 2.29
C LEU A 235 -19.95 -0.40 3.48
N VAL A 236 -19.42 0.81 3.23
CA VAL A 236 -18.92 1.64 4.30
C VAL A 236 -19.61 3.00 4.33
N VAL A 237 -20.03 3.37 5.53
CA VAL A 237 -20.44 4.71 5.90
C VAL A 237 -19.26 5.40 6.57
N ALA A 238 -18.96 6.64 6.17
CA ALA A 238 -17.95 7.46 6.79
C ALA A 238 -18.48 8.89 6.89
N SER A 239 -18.22 9.57 8.00
CA SER A 239 -18.67 10.94 8.23
C SER A 239 -17.62 11.77 8.94
N ASN A 240 -17.65 13.08 8.65
CA ASN A 240 -16.97 14.09 9.46
C ASN A 240 -17.87 14.62 10.59
N ASP A 241 -19.19 14.47 10.44
CA ASP A 241 -20.15 14.84 11.46
C ASP A 241 -20.18 13.78 12.54
N ILE A 242 -20.38 14.18 13.77
CA ILE A 242 -20.36 13.33 14.96
C ILE A 242 -21.68 13.47 15.74
N ASN A 243 -21.99 12.44 16.49
CA ASN A 243 -23.08 12.51 17.44
C ASN A 243 -22.71 13.47 18.59
N GLU A 244 -23.38 14.61 18.66
CA GLU A 244 -23.08 15.67 19.64
C GLU A 244 -23.39 15.23 21.07
N ASP A 245 -24.46 14.45 21.28
CA ASP A 245 -24.88 13.98 22.59
C ASP A 245 -23.83 13.01 23.19
N LEU A 246 -23.35 12.08 22.39
CA LEU A 246 -22.30 11.15 22.81
C LEU A 246 -20.94 11.86 23.01
N ASN A 247 -20.65 12.85 22.20
CA ASN A 247 -19.41 13.63 22.32
C ASN A 247 -19.42 14.58 23.52
N ALA A 248 -20.62 15.02 23.99
CA ALA A 248 -20.77 15.82 25.18
C ALA A 248 -20.81 15.00 26.49
N GLY A 249 -20.82 13.66 26.38
CA GLY A 249 -20.80 12.76 27.53
C GLY A 249 -19.48 12.75 28.29
N ASP A 250 -19.45 12.13 29.46
CA ASP A 250 -18.26 11.95 30.27
C ASP A 250 -18.06 10.44 30.56
N PRO A 251 -17.08 9.77 29.94
CA PRO A 251 -16.12 10.28 28.93
C PRO A 251 -16.75 10.57 27.57
N PRO A 252 -16.19 11.53 26.81
CA PRO A 252 -16.69 11.84 25.48
C PRO A 252 -16.46 10.66 24.51
N VAL A 253 -17.48 10.33 23.72
CA VAL A 253 -17.43 9.24 22.75
C VAL A 253 -17.45 9.82 21.33
N TYR A 254 -16.43 9.49 20.55
CA TYR A 254 -16.39 9.83 19.14
C TYR A 254 -17.23 8.85 18.33
N TRP A 255 -18.35 9.32 17.79
CA TRP A 255 -19.30 8.50 17.05
C TRP A 255 -19.69 9.21 15.75
N PRO A 256 -19.04 8.90 14.62
CA PRO A 256 -19.34 9.55 13.35
C PRO A 256 -20.68 9.07 12.80
N GLU A 257 -21.54 10.02 12.45
CA GLU A 257 -22.87 9.76 11.93
C GLU A 257 -23.26 10.72 10.82
N ARG A 258 -24.25 10.36 10.03
CA ARG A 258 -24.88 11.22 9.03
C ARG A 258 -26.36 11.29 9.31
N ARG A 259 -26.85 12.50 9.52
CA ARG A 259 -28.25 12.76 9.80
C ARG A 259 -28.99 13.14 8.52
N TYR A 260 -30.08 12.47 8.27
CA TYR A 260 -31.00 12.70 7.17
C TYR A 260 -32.40 12.96 7.69
N PRO A 261 -33.31 13.62 6.92
CA PRO A 261 -34.70 13.83 7.35
C PRO A 261 -35.45 12.53 7.66
N TRP A 262 -34.97 11.41 7.13
CA TRP A 262 -35.61 10.08 7.26
C TRP A 262 -34.88 9.12 8.19
N GLY A 263 -33.73 9.52 8.78
CA GLY A 263 -33.01 8.62 9.70
C GLY A 263 -31.55 9.02 9.88
N ILE A 264 -30.86 8.22 10.68
CA ILE A 264 -29.44 8.40 11.01
C ILE A 264 -28.65 7.20 10.50
N ALA A 265 -27.55 7.45 9.82
CA ALA A 265 -26.58 6.44 9.43
C ALA A 265 -25.30 6.61 10.25
N GLU A 266 -24.94 5.59 11.00
CA GLU A 266 -23.83 5.59 11.94
C GLU A 266 -22.66 4.79 11.38
N ALA A 267 -21.48 5.38 11.35
CA ALA A 267 -20.30 4.74 10.76
C ALA A 267 -19.80 3.51 11.57
N PHE A 268 -19.97 3.55 12.89
CA PHE A 268 -19.54 2.48 13.79
C PHE A 268 -20.63 1.47 14.15
N ASN A 269 -21.82 1.65 13.60
CA ASN A 269 -22.89 0.66 13.74
C ASN A 269 -22.71 -0.42 12.67
N ARG A 270 -22.62 -1.70 13.10
CA ARG A 270 -22.43 -2.85 12.21
C ARG A 270 -23.60 -3.11 11.28
N ASP A 271 -24.81 -2.72 11.69
CA ASP A 271 -25.99 -2.83 10.85
C ASP A 271 -26.04 -1.81 9.71
N HIS A 272 -25.31 -0.69 9.89
CA HIS A 272 -25.24 0.39 8.92
C HIS A 272 -23.98 0.33 8.05
N SER A 273 -22.89 -0.28 8.54
CA SER A 273 -21.58 -0.16 7.92
C SER A 273 -20.63 -1.31 8.25
N ASP A 274 -19.91 -1.79 7.27
CA ASP A 274 -18.83 -2.78 7.43
C ASP A 274 -17.52 -2.13 7.97
N LEU A 275 -17.51 -0.85 8.33
CA LEU A 275 -16.30 -0.10 8.67
C LEU A 275 -15.52 -0.73 9.81
N LEU A 276 -16.18 -1.15 10.89
CA LEU A 276 -15.52 -1.77 12.03
C LEU A 276 -14.90 -3.14 11.68
N GLY A 277 -15.59 -3.93 10.86
CA GLY A 277 -15.06 -5.21 10.36
C GLY A 277 -13.86 -5.00 9.45
N LEU A 278 -13.95 -4.07 8.50
CA LEU A 278 -12.82 -3.70 7.64
C LEU A 278 -11.64 -3.20 8.44
N ARG A 279 -11.87 -2.39 9.46
CA ARG A 279 -10.85 -1.90 10.38
C ARG A 279 -10.17 -3.06 11.12
N ALA A 280 -10.93 -3.99 11.69
CA ALA A 280 -10.39 -5.15 12.38
C ALA A 280 -9.50 -6.00 11.46
N LEU A 281 -9.91 -6.21 10.21
CA LEU A 281 -9.11 -6.91 9.19
C LEU A 281 -7.78 -6.19 8.93
N LEU A 282 -7.83 -4.90 8.65
CA LEU A 282 -6.63 -4.15 8.25
C LEU A 282 -5.63 -3.94 9.39
N LEU A 283 -6.14 -3.78 10.62
CA LEU A 283 -5.30 -3.39 11.75
C LEU A 283 -4.87 -4.56 12.63
N LYS A 284 -5.54 -5.73 12.52
CA LYS A 284 -5.26 -6.84 13.42
C LYS A 284 -5.36 -8.21 12.74
N GLU A 285 -6.55 -8.59 12.27
CA GLU A 285 -6.87 -9.98 11.97
C GLU A 285 -6.19 -10.52 10.70
N ALA A 286 -6.01 -9.68 9.65
CA ALA A 286 -5.50 -10.11 8.35
C ALA A 286 -4.03 -9.73 8.09
N LEU A 287 -3.29 -9.26 9.09
CA LEU A 287 -1.92 -8.74 8.92
C LEU A 287 -0.95 -9.76 8.31
N GLU A 288 -1.04 -11.02 8.71
CA GLU A 288 -0.18 -12.08 8.20
C GLU A 288 -0.50 -12.41 6.74
N GLU A 289 -1.78 -12.48 6.39
CA GLU A 289 -2.24 -12.73 5.02
C GLU A 289 -1.84 -11.59 4.07
N ILE A 290 -2.01 -10.35 4.53
CA ILE A 290 -1.59 -9.14 3.80
C ILE A 290 -0.07 -9.19 3.56
N ASN A 291 0.72 -9.43 4.59
CA ASN A 291 2.17 -9.52 4.49
C ASN A 291 2.63 -10.66 3.57
N LYS A 292 2.00 -11.82 3.64
CA LYS A 292 2.27 -12.97 2.75
C LYS A 292 2.02 -12.59 1.29
N THR A 293 0.88 -11.98 1.01
CA THR A 293 0.51 -11.56 -0.34
C THR A 293 1.43 -10.45 -0.87
N LYS A 294 1.77 -9.46 -0.04
CA LYS A 294 2.74 -8.43 -0.37
C LYS A 294 4.09 -9.02 -0.79
N ARG A 295 4.61 -9.98 0.01
CA ARG A 295 5.87 -10.66 -0.31
C ARG A 295 5.80 -11.39 -1.65
N GLN A 296 4.71 -12.13 -1.91
CA GLN A 296 4.52 -12.83 -3.18
C GLN A 296 4.50 -11.86 -4.38
N ARG A 297 3.76 -10.75 -4.27
CA ARG A 297 3.68 -9.72 -5.31
C ARG A 297 5.03 -9.06 -5.57
N TYR A 298 5.74 -8.73 -4.50
CA TYR A 298 7.08 -8.16 -4.60
C TYR A 298 8.07 -9.13 -5.27
N GLU A 299 8.06 -10.40 -4.94
CA GLU A 299 8.93 -11.41 -5.56
C GLU A 299 8.62 -11.59 -7.05
N GLU A 300 7.35 -11.53 -7.45
CA GLU A 300 6.95 -11.55 -8.86
C GLU A 300 7.44 -10.31 -9.61
N TRP A 301 7.29 -9.13 -9.01
CA TRP A 301 7.79 -7.88 -9.54
C TRP A 301 9.33 -7.91 -9.64
N ARG A 302 10.02 -8.32 -8.59
CA ARG A 302 11.48 -8.42 -8.52
C ARG A 302 12.03 -9.34 -9.59
N ARG A 303 11.42 -10.51 -9.80
CA ARG A 303 11.82 -11.45 -10.88
C ARG A 303 11.68 -10.80 -12.25
N ARG A 304 10.61 -10.06 -12.52
CA ARG A 304 10.43 -9.33 -13.78
C ARG A 304 11.47 -8.23 -13.96
N ALA A 305 11.67 -7.42 -12.94
CA ALA A 305 12.63 -6.32 -12.95
C ALA A 305 14.08 -6.80 -13.16
N LEU A 306 14.51 -7.82 -12.42
CA LEU A 306 15.87 -8.38 -12.53
C LEU A 306 16.04 -9.30 -13.77
N GLY A 307 14.98 -9.98 -14.19
CA GLY A 307 14.97 -10.82 -15.39
C GLY A 307 15.17 -10.00 -16.66
N GLY A 308 14.53 -8.85 -16.76
CA GLY A 308 14.72 -7.90 -17.87
C GLY A 308 16.17 -7.39 -17.98
N VAL A 309 16.83 -7.13 -16.85
CA VAL A 309 18.24 -6.72 -16.83
C VAL A 309 19.17 -7.85 -17.32
N LYS A 310 18.90 -9.10 -16.92
CA LYS A 310 19.68 -10.26 -17.39
C LYS A 310 19.50 -10.52 -18.89
N ALA A 311 18.26 -10.39 -19.40
CA ALA A 311 17.96 -10.53 -20.82
C ALA A 311 18.65 -9.43 -21.64
N GLY A 312 18.57 -8.18 -21.20
CA GLY A 312 19.26 -7.06 -21.85
C GLY A 312 20.78 -7.18 -21.84
N ARG A 313 21.40 -7.69 -20.78
CA ARG A 313 22.84 -7.98 -20.76
C ARG A 313 23.22 -9.12 -21.70
N ARG A 314 22.43 -10.19 -21.74
CA ARG A 314 22.65 -11.31 -22.68
C ARG A 314 22.53 -10.86 -24.14
N LEU A 315 21.48 -10.06 -24.44
CA LEU A 315 21.31 -9.52 -25.82
C LEU A 315 22.47 -8.59 -26.19
N ARG A 316 22.90 -7.69 -25.29
CA ARG A 316 24.07 -6.83 -25.51
C ARG A 316 25.36 -7.62 -25.67
N SER A 317 25.53 -8.69 -24.89
CA SER A 317 26.69 -9.59 -25.03
C SER A 317 26.69 -10.32 -26.37
N ILE A 318 25.56 -10.88 -26.79
CA ILE A 318 25.40 -11.55 -28.08
C ILE A 318 25.65 -10.56 -29.23
N LEU A 319 25.08 -9.34 -29.17
CA LEU A 319 25.28 -8.30 -30.17
C LEU A 319 26.75 -7.90 -30.30
N MET A 320 27.46 -7.73 -29.19
CA MET A 320 28.89 -7.39 -29.16
C MET A 320 29.78 -8.49 -29.64
N TRP A 321 29.51 -9.75 -29.32
CA TRP A 321 30.42 -10.85 -29.58
C TRP A 321 30.13 -11.62 -30.88
N THR A 322 28.92 -11.53 -31.44
CA THR A 322 28.54 -12.22 -32.65
C THR A 322 28.22 -11.30 -33.84
N ILE A 323 27.33 -10.33 -33.63
CA ILE A 323 26.82 -9.53 -34.77
C ILE A 323 27.81 -8.45 -35.17
N ILE A 324 28.47 -7.77 -34.26
CA ILE A 324 29.44 -6.73 -34.58
C ILE A 324 30.66 -7.30 -35.32
N PRO A 325 31.29 -8.41 -34.87
CA PRO A 325 32.39 -9.01 -35.62
C PRO A 325 32.00 -9.48 -37.04
N VAL A 326 30.79 -10.04 -37.18
CA VAL A 326 30.28 -10.48 -38.50
C VAL A 326 30.03 -9.28 -39.42
N LEU A 327 29.46 -8.20 -38.95
CA LEU A 327 29.27 -6.97 -39.70
C LEU A 327 30.60 -6.32 -40.08
N VAL A 328 31.57 -6.33 -39.19
CA VAL A 328 32.91 -5.84 -39.45
C VAL A 328 33.63 -6.72 -40.50
N ALA A 329 33.52 -8.05 -40.39
CA ALA A 329 34.08 -8.98 -41.38
C ALA A 329 33.44 -8.82 -42.76
N LEU A 330 32.13 -8.60 -42.85
CA LEU A 330 31.42 -8.32 -44.10
C LEU A 330 31.80 -6.97 -44.72
N GLN A 331 32.09 -5.96 -43.92
CA GLN A 331 32.60 -4.69 -44.40
C GLN A 331 34.04 -4.77 -44.87
N ILE A 332 34.89 -5.54 -44.19
CA ILE A 332 36.30 -5.79 -44.59
C ILE A 332 36.36 -6.57 -45.91
N GLY A 333 35.44 -7.53 -46.09
CA GLY A 333 35.35 -8.29 -47.35
C GLY A 333 34.90 -7.47 -48.58
N ARG A 334 34.33 -6.27 -48.36
CA ARG A 334 33.86 -5.39 -49.45
C ARG A 334 34.81 -4.24 -49.78
N HIS A 335 35.72 -3.87 -48.91
CA HIS A 335 36.70 -2.79 -49.13
C HIS A 335 38.02 -3.15 -48.47
N ASN A 336 39.14 -2.94 -49.18
CA ASN A 336 40.50 -2.96 -48.63
C ASN A 336 40.63 -1.80 -47.59
N ILE A 337 40.11 -2.01 -46.38
CA ILE A 337 40.13 -1.00 -45.31
C ILE A 337 41.29 -1.34 -44.38
N ASP A 338 42.13 -0.31 -44.18
CA ASP A 338 43.23 -0.31 -43.23
C ASP A 338 42.76 -0.67 -41.81
N MET A 339 43.18 -1.82 -41.30
CA MET A 339 42.79 -2.37 -39.98
C MET A 339 43.15 -1.40 -38.81
N ASP A 340 44.15 -0.55 -39.00
CA ASP A 340 44.51 0.45 -37.99
C ASP A 340 43.50 1.59 -37.88
N GLN A 341 42.78 1.93 -38.92
CA GLN A 341 41.70 2.90 -38.87
C GLN A 341 40.47 2.34 -38.15
N VAL A 342 40.16 1.06 -38.35
CA VAL A 342 39.04 0.38 -37.68
C VAL A 342 39.32 0.25 -36.19
N GLN A 343 40.53 -0.13 -35.78
CA GLN A 343 40.90 -0.22 -34.38
C GLN A 343 40.87 1.16 -33.66
N ARG A 344 41.28 2.22 -34.32
CA ARG A 344 41.21 3.59 -33.80
C ARG A 344 39.76 4.05 -33.60
N LYS A 345 38.86 3.79 -34.56
CA LYS A 345 37.42 4.09 -34.46
C LYS A 345 36.73 3.27 -33.38
N VAL A 346 37.02 1.98 -33.26
CA VAL A 346 36.45 1.13 -32.18
C VAL A 346 36.92 1.60 -30.81
N LYS A 347 38.20 1.91 -30.63
CA LYS A 347 38.73 2.44 -29.38
C LYS A 347 38.13 3.80 -29.02
N SER A 348 37.92 4.71 -29.97
CA SER A 348 37.28 6.01 -29.71
C SER A 348 35.78 5.85 -29.35
N THR A 349 35.07 4.93 -30.01
CA THR A 349 33.65 4.65 -29.71
C THR A 349 33.48 3.99 -28.35
N VAL A 350 34.35 3.06 -27.98
CA VAL A 350 34.35 2.44 -26.65
C VAL A 350 34.71 3.47 -25.55
N HIS A 351 35.65 4.38 -25.85
CA HIS A 351 36.03 5.44 -24.92
C HIS A 351 34.89 6.44 -24.72
N SER A 352 34.18 6.88 -25.77
CA SER A 352 33.02 7.76 -25.67
C SER A 352 31.82 7.09 -24.98
N MET A 353 31.62 5.78 -25.18
CA MET A 353 30.61 5.02 -24.42
C MET A 353 30.98 4.88 -22.94
N ARG A 354 32.25 4.66 -22.60
CA ARG A 354 32.71 4.66 -21.20
C ARG A 354 32.52 6.03 -20.53
N GLN A 355 32.78 7.14 -21.23
CA GLN A 355 32.51 8.48 -20.69
C GLN A 355 31.01 8.76 -20.51
N ARG A 356 30.15 8.28 -21.41
CA ARG A 356 28.69 8.38 -21.24
C ARG A 356 28.15 7.52 -20.08
N ILE A 357 28.77 6.39 -19.79
CA ILE A 357 28.40 5.53 -18.65
C ILE A 357 28.96 6.10 -17.33
N ALA A 358 30.15 6.73 -17.37
CA ALA A 358 30.75 7.39 -16.20
C ALA A 358 30.12 8.75 -15.88
N GLY A 359 29.39 9.37 -16.82
CA GLY A 359 28.66 10.63 -16.65
C GLY A 359 27.24 10.49 -16.13
N LEU A 360 26.77 9.30 -15.81
CA LEU A 360 25.54 9.11 -15.05
C LEU A 360 25.85 9.47 -13.58
N PRO A 361 25.11 10.42 -12.99
CA PRO A 361 25.36 10.86 -11.63
C PRO A 361 25.21 9.69 -10.66
N THR A 362 26.31 9.25 -10.09
CA THR A 362 26.38 8.23 -9.01
C THR A 362 26.17 8.87 -7.62
N THR A 363 25.67 10.08 -7.57
CA THR A 363 25.33 10.72 -6.29
C THR A 363 23.82 10.68 -6.10
N ALA A 364 23.37 9.71 -5.31
CA ALA A 364 22.13 9.89 -4.57
C ALA A 364 22.26 11.20 -3.79
N PRO A 365 21.28 12.12 -3.86
CA PRO A 365 21.31 13.31 -3.02
C PRO A 365 21.34 12.88 -1.57
N ALA A 366 22.21 13.53 -0.77
CA ALA A 366 22.23 13.36 0.67
C ALA A 366 20.83 13.57 1.24
N PRO A 367 20.41 12.82 2.25
CA PRO A 367 19.09 12.94 2.82
C PRO A 367 18.92 14.37 3.35
N GLN A 368 18.13 15.17 2.66
CA GLN A 368 17.64 16.43 3.20
C GLN A 368 16.79 16.10 4.43
N ALA A 369 17.01 16.86 5.50
CA ALA A 369 16.23 16.75 6.72
C ALA A 369 14.74 16.81 6.36
N LEU A 370 14.01 15.74 6.64
CA LEU A 370 12.57 15.63 6.44
C LEU A 370 11.87 16.75 7.23
N PRO A 371 10.89 17.43 6.64
CA PRO A 371 9.99 18.28 7.41
C PRO A 371 9.34 17.44 8.49
N THR A 372 9.24 18.01 9.67
CA THR A 372 8.71 17.38 10.88
C THR A 372 7.31 16.82 10.60
N GLN A 373 7.21 15.53 10.37
CA GLN A 373 5.91 14.86 10.29
C GLN A 373 5.29 14.88 11.68
N THR A 374 4.07 15.38 11.78
CA THR A 374 3.32 15.32 13.03
C THR A 374 2.93 13.86 13.26
N THR A 375 3.77 13.16 14.03
CA THR A 375 3.48 11.78 14.47
C THR A 375 2.60 11.88 15.70
N VAL A 376 1.34 11.51 15.59
CA VAL A 376 0.47 11.34 16.75
C VAL A 376 0.78 9.96 17.34
N VAL A 377 1.46 9.94 18.46
CA VAL A 377 1.70 8.71 19.23
C VAL A 377 0.51 8.50 20.17
N VAL A 378 -0.29 7.48 19.87
CA VAL A 378 -1.40 7.09 20.74
C VAL A 378 -0.88 6.07 21.76
N GLU A 379 -0.75 6.47 23.01
CA GLU A 379 -0.53 5.56 24.13
C GLU A 379 -1.88 5.00 24.58
N GLN A 380 -2.28 3.83 24.06
CA GLN A 380 -3.44 3.14 24.63
C GLN A 380 -3.05 2.32 25.86
N LYS A 381 -3.59 2.71 26.99
CA LYS A 381 -3.72 1.85 28.17
C LYS A 381 -4.81 0.81 27.89
N LYS A 382 -4.44 -0.46 28.10
CA LYS A 382 -5.26 -1.69 28.10
C LYS A 382 -6.75 -1.53 27.78
N GLY A 383 -7.17 -2.19 26.73
CA GLY A 383 -8.56 -2.54 26.52
C GLY A 383 -9.08 -2.21 25.12
N TRP A 384 -8.68 -2.98 24.13
CA TRP A 384 -9.49 -3.14 22.94
C TRP A 384 -10.67 -4.04 23.31
N GLY A 385 -11.66 -3.48 23.96
CA GLY A 385 -12.96 -4.09 24.02
C GLY A 385 -13.55 -4.09 22.62
N LEU A 386 -13.71 -5.28 22.07
CA LEU A 386 -14.56 -5.52 20.91
C LEU A 386 -15.98 -5.08 21.28
N PHE A 387 -16.47 -4.02 20.68
CA PHE A 387 -17.89 -3.77 20.53
C PHE A 387 -18.29 -4.04 19.09
#